data_8b447526a0855b6efc66bcc31bb5b915
#
_entry.id   8b447526a0855b6efc66bcc31bb5b915
#
_cell.length_a   1.000
_cell.length_b   1.000
_cell.length_c   1.000
_cell.angle_alpha   90.00
_cell.angle_beta   90.00
_cell.angle_gamma   90.00
#
_symmetry.space_group_name_H-M   'P 1'
#
loop_
_entity.id
_entity.type
_entity.pdbx_description
1 polymer ?
#
loop_
_entity_poly.entity_id
_entity_poly.type
_entity_poly.pdbx_seq_one_letter_code
_entity_poly.pdbx_strand_id
1 'polypeptide(L)'
;DVSILKDRTRRLRLLNRPALSPTSLETWATCPFRYFLGRVLGVAALEQPEDVATMSPLEKGSLVHGILESFIRTVQEEGPLPSPEEPWSEEHRDLLHRLAQQSFAEAEAKGVTGKALLWELQREAILSDLDAFLTADAELRDRFGVTPHLVEVRFGLPRSADGEPGLEAAQREITGVGTLRFRGVADRVDLDLSGNLALVLDYKTGSASSYQALKDDPVDGGKRLQLPIYTLALQKSLGEEVTVRAAYWFVSARGRYAIFPPEPMEMAQVAERFDRAVGTIAQGIAEGVFPANPGSEVRGGFSNCCYCDFNTLCPSRRDIHWERKQADPRLRAYLQLQSAEAAQGDGEE
;
A
#
# COMPACT_ATOMS: atom_id res chain seq x y z
N ASP A 1 -12.14 -16.77 -23.06
CA ASP A 1 -12.57 -17.36 -21.80
C ASP A 1 -12.00 -16.50 -20.65
N VAL A 2 -12.82 -16.17 -19.67
CA VAL A 2 -12.39 -15.40 -18.47
C VAL A 2 -11.90 -16.33 -17.36
N SER A 3 -12.21 -17.60 -17.39
CA SER A 3 -11.73 -18.61 -16.44
C SER A 3 -10.56 -19.38 -17.05
N ILE A 4 -9.34 -19.06 -16.61
CA ILE A 4 -8.11 -19.65 -17.14
C ILE A 4 -7.80 -20.98 -16.46
N LEU A 5 -8.10 -21.09 -15.15
CA LEU A 5 -7.85 -22.31 -14.39
C LEU A 5 -9.12 -23.15 -14.27
N LYS A 6 -9.11 -24.35 -14.83
CA LYS A 6 -10.24 -25.29 -14.76
C LYS A 6 -10.25 -26.14 -13.49
N ASP A 7 -9.11 -26.33 -12.85
CA ASP A 7 -8.98 -27.12 -11.63
C ASP A 7 -9.33 -26.31 -10.38
N ARG A 8 -10.49 -26.58 -9.78
CA ARG A 8 -10.98 -25.93 -8.55
C ARG A 8 -10.04 -26.13 -7.36
N THR A 9 -9.42 -27.29 -7.24
CA THR A 9 -8.49 -27.60 -6.13
C THR A 9 -7.26 -26.70 -6.19
N ARG A 10 -6.72 -26.46 -7.39
CA ARG A 10 -5.58 -25.58 -7.61
C ARG A 10 -5.94 -24.11 -7.34
N ARG A 11 -7.16 -23.69 -7.69
CA ARG A 11 -7.66 -22.34 -7.42
C ARG A 11 -7.82 -22.06 -5.93
N LEU A 12 -8.41 -22.99 -5.17
CA LEU A 12 -8.57 -22.87 -3.73
C LEU A 12 -7.22 -22.81 -2.99
N ARG A 13 -6.19 -23.49 -3.49
CA ARG A 13 -4.83 -23.37 -2.93
C ARG A 13 -4.25 -21.96 -2.99
N LEU A 14 -4.72 -21.09 -3.88
CA LEU A 14 -4.28 -19.69 -3.96
C LEU A 14 -4.80 -18.87 -2.78
N LEU A 15 -5.98 -19.20 -2.25
CA LEU A 15 -6.57 -18.57 -1.06
C LEU A 15 -6.10 -19.25 0.24
N ASN A 16 -5.77 -20.55 0.20
CA ASN A 16 -5.25 -21.33 1.34
C ASN A 16 -3.76 -21.07 1.61
N ARG A 17 -3.22 -19.94 1.16
CA ARG A 17 -1.90 -19.48 1.59
C ARG A 17 -1.93 -19.10 3.07
N PRO A 18 -0.78 -19.19 3.77
CA PRO A 18 -0.75 -18.87 5.21
C PRO A 18 -1.32 -17.48 5.53
N ALA A 19 -1.10 -16.51 4.64
CA ALA A 19 -1.72 -15.19 4.71
C ALA A 19 -1.61 -14.45 3.35
N LEU A 20 -2.56 -13.57 3.05
CA LEU A 20 -2.65 -12.76 1.83
C LEU A 20 -2.07 -11.37 2.08
N SER A 21 -1.29 -10.82 1.13
CA SER A 21 -0.85 -9.42 1.22
C SER A 21 -1.89 -8.48 0.59
N PRO A 22 -2.08 -7.25 1.13
CA PRO A 22 -2.96 -6.24 0.54
C PRO A 22 -2.66 -6.03 -0.94
N THR A 23 -1.40 -5.79 -1.29
CA THR A 23 -0.95 -5.55 -2.67
C THR A 23 -1.26 -6.68 -3.64
N SER A 24 -1.32 -7.93 -3.15
CA SER A 24 -1.73 -9.08 -3.97
C SER A 24 -3.21 -8.99 -4.36
N LEU A 25 -4.08 -8.64 -3.40
CA LEU A 25 -5.51 -8.46 -3.65
C LEU A 25 -5.79 -7.23 -4.52
N GLU A 26 -5.12 -6.12 -4.25
CA GLU A 26 -5.19 -4.87 -5.03
C GLU A 26 -4.75 -5.08 -6.48
N THR A 27 -3.76 -5.95 -6.71
CA THR A 27 -3.34 -6.35 -8.06
C THR A 27 -4.47 -7.06 -8.81
N TRP A 28 -5.21 -7.96 -8.14
CA TRP A 28 -6.35 -8.63 -8.75
C TRP A 28 -7.49 -7.63 -9.01
N ALA A 29 -7.79 -6.74 -8.06
CA ALA A 29 -8.82 -5.71 -8.24
C ALA A 29 -8.51 -4.79 -9.42
N THR A 30 -7.25 -4.40 -9.60
CA THR A 30 -6.81 -3.54 -10.70
C THR A 30 -6.89 -4.26 -12.05
N CYS A 31 -6.22 -5.42 -12.14
CA CYS A 31 -6.21 -6.25 -13.34
C CYS A 31 -6.02 -7.73 -12.95
N PRO A 32 -7.10 -8.54 -12.96
CA PRO A 32 -7.01 -9.95 -12.59
C PRO A 32 -5.99 -10.75 -13.41
N PHE A 33 -5.76 -10.37 -14.67
CA PHE A 33 -4.76 -11.03 -15.51
C PHE A 33 -3.32 -10.72 -15.06
N ARG A 34 -3.05 -9.50 -14.60
CA ARG A 34 -1.75 -9.15 -13.97
C ARG A 34 -1.49 -10.00 -12.74
N TYR A 35 -2.51 -10.19 -11.89
CA TYR A 35 -2.43 -11.11 -10.75
C TYR A 35 -2.12 -12.54 -11.19
N PHE A 36 -2.80 -13.03 -12.24
CA PHE A 36 -2.57 -14.37 -12.77
C PHE A 36 -1.13 -14.57 -13.23
N LEU A 37 -0.59 -13.64 -14.02
CA LEU A 37 0.79 -13.71 -14.49
C LEU A 37 1.80 -13.68 -13.34
N GLY A 38 1.72 -12.68 -12.48
CA GLY A 38 2.72 -12.47 -11.43
C GLY A 38 2.56 -13.40 -10.22
N ARG A 39 1.31 -13.70 -9.79
CA ARG A 39 1.07 -14.43 -8.54
C ARG A 39 0.73 -15.90 -8.73
N VAL A 40 0.12 -16.26 -9.84
CA VAL A 40 -0.26 -17.66 -10.13
C VAL A 40 0.81 -18.37 -10.94
N LEU A 41 1.31 -17.73 -12.00
CA LEU A 41 2.36 -18.28 -12.85
C LEU A 41 3.78 -17.95 -12.38
N GLY A 42 3.95 -16.95 -11.52
CA GLY A 42 5.26 -16.52 -11.04
C GLY A 42 6.13 -15.85 -12.12
N VAL A 43 5.50 -15.27 -13.14
CA VAL A 43 6.25 -14.53 -14.17
C VAL A 43 6.80 -13.26 -13.53
N ALA A 44 8.11 -13.04 -13.66
CA ALA A 44 8.78 -11.83 -13.24
C ALA A 44 9.02 -10.90 -14.45
N ALA A 45 9.11 -9.60 -14.19
CA ALA A 45 9.58 -8.65 -15.18
C ALA A 45 11.04 -8.97 -15.58
N LEU A 46 11.38 -8.75 -16.83
CA LEU A 46 12.77 -8.80 -17.25
C LEU A 46 13.44 -7.48 -16.83
N GLU A 47 14.38 -7.57 -15.92
CA GLU A 47 15.21 -6.43 -15.54
C GLU A 47 16.14 -6.07 -16.71
N GLN A 48 16.15 -4.80 -17.09
CA GLN A 48 17.08 -4.24 -18.08
C GLN A 48 17.97 -3.20 -17.40
N PRO A 49 19.02 -3.63 -16.69
CA PRO A 49 19.85 -2.73 -15.89
C PRO A 49 20.59 -1.66 -16.73
N GLU A 50 20.82 -1.94 -18.00
CA GLU A 50 21.60 -1.07 -18.91
C GLU A 50 20.89 0.24 -19.28
N ASP A 51 19.55 0.29 -19.15
CA ASP A 51 18.72 1.45 -19.53
C ASP A 51 18.22 2.28 -18.33
N VAL A 52 18.68 2.00 -17.11
CA VAL A 52 18.25 2.72 -15.92
C VAL A 52 18.88 4.11 -15.87
N ALA A 53 18.13 5.11 -16.31
CA ALA A 53 18.59 6.51 -16.26
C ALA A 53 18.50 7.09 -14.84
N THR A 54 17.49 6.71 -14.07
CA THR A 54 17.21 7.20 -12.72
C THR A 54 16.80 6.04 -11.82
N MET A 55 16.97 6.19 -10.51
CA MET A 55 16.40 5.28 -9.53
C MET A 55 14.90 5.07 -9.78
N SER A 56 14.43 3.84 -9.72
CA SER A 56 13.01 3.53 -9.93
C SER A 56 12.15 4.12 -8.83
N PRO A 57 10.86 4.41 -9.09
CA PRO A 57 9.94 4.89 -8.04
C PRO A 57 9.81 3.94 -6.84
N LEU A 58 9.93 2.63 -7.07
CA LEU A 58 9.90 1.62 -6.02
C LEU A 58 11.14 1.70 -5.13
N GLU A 59 12.32 1.77 -5.74
CA GLU A 59 13.60 1.91 -5.02
C GLU A 59 13.66 3.23 -4.26
N LYS A 60 13.22 4.34 -4.88
CA LYS A 60 13.11 5.64 -4.19
C LYS A 60 12.17 5.54 -2.98
N GLY A 61 11.02 4.88 -3.14
CA GLY A 61 10.09 4.65 -2.04
C GLY A 61 10.75 3.88 -0.90
N SER A 62 11.35 2.73 -1.19
CA SER A 62 12.04 1.90 -0.20
C SER A 62 13.20 2.63 0.49
N LEU A 63 13.95 3.45 -0.25
CA LEU A 63 15.03 4.27 0.31
C LEU A 63 14.50 5.29 1.33
N VAL A 64 13.44 6.03 0.98
CA VAL A 64 12.84 7.04 1.88
C VAL A 64 12.24 6.37 3.11
N HIS A 65 11.49 5.25 2.96
CA HIS A 65 10.93 4.49 4.08
C HIS A 65 12.03 4.03 5.04
N GLY A 66 13.12 3.45 4.52
CA GLY A 66 14.24 3.00 5.35
C GLY A 66 14.96 4.13 6.09
N ILE A 67 15.08 5.32 5.47
CA ILE A 67 15.64 6.51 6.14
C ILE A 67 14.73 6.94 7.30
N LEU A 68 13.41 7.04 7.07
CA LEU A 68 12.44 7.46 8.07
C LEU A 68 12.32 6.43 9.22
N GLU A 69 12.33 5.13 8.90
CA GLU A 69 12.41 4.06 9.90
C GLU A 69 13.63 4.22 10.79
N SER A 70 14.81 4.31 10.18
CA SER A 70 16.09 4.43 10.90
C SER A 70 16.12 5.69 11.77
N PHE A 71 15.56 6.80 11.25
CA PHE A 71 15.47 8.04 12.01
C PHE A 71 14.64 7.89 13.28
N ILE A 72 13.41 7.40 13.16
CA ILE A 72 12.53 7.24 14.32
C ILE A 72 13.12 6.24 15.34
N ARG A 73 13.66 5.10 14.89
CA ARG A 73 14.32 4.11 15.77
C ARG A 73 15.49 4.73 16.53
N THR A 74 16.38 5.43 15.82
CA THR A 74 17.56 6.04 16.44
C THR A 74 17.16 7.06 17.51
N VAL A 75 16.19 7.93 17.22
CA VAL A 75 15.71 8.91 18.21
C VAL A 75 15.08 8.21 19.41
N GLN A 76 14.31 7.13 19.21
CA GLN A 76 13.73 6.35 20.32
C GLN A 76 14.81 5.67 21.19
N GLU A 77 15.91 5.24 20.60
CA GLU A 77 17.05 4.63 21.31
C GLU A 77 17.89 5.66 22.08
N GLU A 78 18.03 6.88 21.53
CA GLU A 78 18.84 7.96 22.14
C GLU A 78 18.12 8.66 23.30
N GLY A 79 16.77 8.61 23.35
CA GLY A 79 16.02 9.24 24.42
C GLY A 79 14.51 9.37 24.17
N PRO A 80 13.82 10.19 24.96
CA PRO A 80 12.41 10.43 24.76
C PRO A 80 12.17 11.24 23.49
N LEU A 81 11.15 10.88 22.74
CA LEU A 81 10.69 11.66 21.60
C LEU A 81 10.13 13.04 22.04
N PRO A 82 10.19 14.06 21.20
CA PRO A 82 9.51 15.32 21.45
C PRO A 82 8.01 15.10 21.69
N SER A 83 7.41 15.89 22.59
CA SER A 83 5.95 15.87 22.79
C SER A 83 5.20 16.21 21.49
N PRO A 84 3.90 15.91 21.37
CA PRO A 84 3.16 16.20 20.14
C PRO A 84 3.30 17.65 19.65
N GLU A 85 3.31 18.62 20.55
CA GLU A 85 3.39 20.05 20.23
C GLU A 85 4.83 20.55 19.99
N GLU A 86 5.85 19.74 20.32
CA GLU A 86 7.24 20.13 20.15
C GLU A 86 7.76 19.81 18.75
N PRO A 87 8.38 20.76 18.04
CA PRO A 87 9.02 20.50 16.77
C PRO A 87 10.29 19.65 16.94
N TRP A 88 10.73 19.02 15.87
CA TRP A 88 12.03 18.38 15.79
C TRP A 88 13.14 19.43 15.93
N SER A 89 14.19 19.14 16.71
CA SER A 89 15.35 20.03 16.90
C SER A 89 16.30 20.00 15.68
N GLU A 90 17.24 20.93 15.63
CA GLU A 90 18.33 20.92 14.65
C GLU A 90 19.20 19.65 14.75
N GLU A 91 19.39 19.11 15.96
CA GLU A 91 20.12 17.86 16.17
C GLU A 91 19.41 16.66 15.50
N HIS A 92 18.08 16.64 15.57
CA HIS A 92 17.27 15.65 14.88
C HIS A 92 17.37 15.81 13.35
N ARG A 93 17.41 17.04 12.82
CA ARG A 93 17.64 17.31 11.40
C ARG A 93 19.01 16.80 10.96
N ASP A 94 20.05 17.11 11.71
CA ASP A 94 21.40 16.64 11.44
C ASP A 94 21.50 15.11 11.47
N LEU A 95 20.81 14.46 12.39
CA LEU A 95 20.71 13.00 12.45
C LEU A 95 20.03 12.46 11.17
N LEU A 96 18.88 13.01 10.80
CA LEU A 96 18.15 12.60 9.59
C LEU A 96 19.01 12.72 8.34
N HIS A 97 19.76 13.82 8.21
CA HIS A 97 20.71 14.01 7.09
C HIS A 97 21.85 13.00 7.11
N ARG A 98 22.43 12.68 8.27
CA ARG A 98 23.48 11.64 8.37
C ARG A 98 22.96 10.27 7.92
N LEU A 99 21.77 9.87 8.38
CA LEU A 99 21.13 8.61 7.98
C LEU A 99 20.79 8.59 6.49
N ALA A 100 20.34 9.71 5.94
CA ALA A 100 20.10 9.83 4.50
C ALA A 100 21.39 9.65 3.69
N GLN A 101 22.49 10.30 4.09
CA GLN A 101 23.79 10.14 3.39
C GLN A 101 24.30 8.70 3.45
N GLN A 102 24.14 8.01 4.58
CA GLN A 102 24.47 6.59 4.69
C GLN A 102 23.65 5.73 3.74
N SER A 103 22.33 5.94 3.70
CA SER A 103 21.44 5.21 2.79
C SER A 103 21.73 5.50 1.30
N PHE A 104 22.13 6.73 0.98
CA PHE A 104 22.59 7.09 -0.38
C PHE A 104 23.83 6.33 -0.79
N ALA A 105 24.84 6.25 0.10
CA ALA A 105 26.05 5.50 -0.16
C ALA A 105 25.78 3.99 -0.38
N GLU A 106 24.83 3.43 0.37
CA GLU A 106 24.40 2.05 0.18
C GLU A 106 23.70 1.82 -1.17
N ALA A 107 22.84 2.76 -1.60
CA ALA A 107 22.16 2.72 -2.89
C ALA A 107 23.18 2.82 -4.05
N GLU A 108 24.19 3.69 -3.91
CA GLU A 108 25.30 3.82 -4.86
C GLU A 108 26.11 2.52 -4.95
N ALA A 109 26.43 1.92 -3.82
CA ALA A 109 27.16 0.65 -3.77
C ALA A 109 26.38 -0.52 -4.41
N LYS A 110 25.04 -0.50 -4.32
CA LYS A 110 24.14 -1.46 -4.99
C LYS A 110 23.95 -1.19 -6.49
N GLY A 111 24.39 -0.02 -6.99
CA GLY A 111 24.27 0.35 -8.40
C GLY A 111 22.84 0.66 -8.87
N VAL A 112 21.90 1.00 -7.95
CA VAL A 112 20.49 1.24 -8.27
C VAL A 112 20.14 2.72 -8.51
N THR A 113 21.13 3.60 -8.50
CA THR A 113 20.94 5.06 -8.55
C THR A 113 20.81 5.63 -9.96
N GLY A 114 21.16 4.86 -11.00
CA GLY A 114 21.16 5.32 -12.38
C GLY A 114 22.36 6.22 -12.70
N LYS A 115 22.16 7.23 -13.57
CA LYS A 115 23.23 8.13 -14.03
C LYS A 115 23.61 9.14 -12.95
N ALA A 116 24.93 9.33 -12.70
CA ALA A 116 25.45 10.14 -11.61
C ALA A 116 24.84 11.56 -11.51
N LEU A 117 24.78 12.29 -12.63
CA LEU A 117 24.22 13.65 -12.64
C LEU A 117 22.74 13.69 -12.23
N LEU A 118 21.94 12.72 -12.67
CA LEU A 118 20.52 12.65 -12.30
C LEU A 118 20.35 12.20 -10.86
N TRP A 119 21.28 11.38 -10.38
CA TRP A 119 21.29 10.95 -8.99
C TRP A 119 21.60 12.12 -8.03
N GLU A 120 22.55 12.98 -8.37
CA GLU A 120 22.82 14.19 -7.57
C GLU A 120 21.55 15.05 -7.38
N LEU A 121 20.83 15.30 -8.48
CA LEU A 121 19.55 16.04 -8.41
C LEU A 121 18.49 15.30 -7.58
N GLN A 122 18.43 13.97 -7.68
CA GLN A 122 17.49 13.17 -6.86
C GLN A 122 17.85 13.21 -5.37
N ARG A 123 19.14 13.17 -5.02
CA ARG A 123 19.59 13.30 -3.63
C ARG A 123 19.18 14.63 -3.01
N GLU A 124 19.43 15.74 -3.73
CA GLU A 124 19.01 17.07 -3.28
C GLU A 124 17.50 17.16 -3.07
N ALA A 125 16.72 16.62 -4.01
CA ALA A 125 15.27 16.57 -3.89
C ALA A 125 14.81 15.72 -2.69
N ILE A 126 15.45 14.58 -2.43
CA ILE A 126 15.12 13.73 -1.28
C ILE A 126 15.47 14.45 0.03
N LEU A 127 16.63 15.10 0.13
CA LEU A 127 16.98 15.87 1.35
C LEU A 127 16.00 17.02 1.60
N SER A 128 15.61 17.72 0.55
CA SER A 128 14.57 18.77 0.68
C SER A 128 13.22 18.18 1.12
N ASP A 129 12.84 17.02 0.60
CA ASP A 129 11.62 16.31 1.02
C ASP A 129 11.72 15.90 2.52
N LEU A 130 12.89 15.44 2.98
CA LEU A 130 13.12 15.04 4.38
C LEU A 130 13.10 16.24 5.35
N ASP A 131 13.65 17.38 4.95
CA ASP A 131 13.58 18.61 5.76
C ASP A 131 12.13 19.08 5.95
N ALA A 132 11.36 19.10 4.87
CA ALA A 132 9.96 19.46 4.92
C ALA A 132 9.10 18.42 5.65
N PHE A 133 9.50 17.14 5.62
CA PHE A 133 8.89 16.07 6.41
C PHE A 133 8.94 16.38 7.91
N LEU A 134 10.06 16.85 8.46
CA LEU A 134 10.16 17.18 9.89
C LEU A 134 9.12 18.22 10.32
N THR A 135 8.87 19.22 9.47
CA THR A 135 7.83 20.23 9.72
C THR A 135 6.44 19.62 9.65
N ALA A 136 6.17 18.87 8.58
CA ALA A 136 4.87 18.20 8.39
C ALA A 136 4.59 17.14 9.47
N ASP A 137 5.63 16.50 10.00
CA ASP A 137 5.51 15.54 11.10
C ASP A 137 5.13 16.23 12.42
N ALA A 138 5.74 17.37 12.72
CA ALA A 138 5.37 18.15 13.90
C ALA A 138 3.91 18.61 13.82
N GLU A 139 3.47 19.10 12.67
CA GLU A 139 2.06 19.47 12.43
C GLU A 139 1.10 18.29 12.56
N LEU A 140 1.50 17.09 12.08
CA LEU A 140 0.71 15.87 12.20
C LEU A 140 0.58 15.45 13.67
N ARG A 141 1.69 15.43 14.40
CA ARG A 141 1.71 15.02 15.82
C ARG A 141 0.86 15.97 16.66
N ASP A 142 0.99 17.26 16.47
CA ASP A 142 0.18 18.28 17.17
C ASP A 142 -1.31 18.13 16.83
N ARG A 143 -1.65 17.99 15.54
CA ARG A 143 -3.04 17.82 15.09
C ARG A 143 -3.76 16.62 15.72
N PHE A 144 -3.08 15.49 15.87
CA PHE A 144 -3.69 14.26 16.37
C PHE A 144 -3.32 13.95 17.83
N GLY A 145 -2.45 14.74 18.46
CA GLY A 145 -2.00 14.53 19.82
C GLY A 145 -1.21 13.23 20.00
N VAL A 146 -0.44 12.80 19.00
CA VAL A 146 0.24 11.51 18.94
C VAL A 146 1.76 11.64 18.84
N THR A 147 2.48 10.59 19.20
CA THR A 147 3.93 10.47 19.02
C THR A 147 4.28 9.12 18.39
N PRO A 148 5.36 9.02 17.59
CA PRO A 148 5.83 7.75 17.04
C PRO A 148 6.06 6.71 18.12
N HIS A 149 5.47 5.52 17.96
CA HIS A 149 5.59 4.43 18.92
C HIS A 149 6.24 3.18 18.32
N LEU A 150 5.77 2.75 17.14
CA LEU A 150 6.34 1.60 16.42
C LEU A 150 6.59 1.98 14.96
N VAL A 151 7.64 1.41 14.38
CA VAL A 151 7.95 1.51 12.94
C VAL A 151 8.14 0.13 12.35
N GLU A 152 7.85 -0.02 11.05
CA GLU A 152 7.96 -1.28 10.30
C GLU A 152 7.26 -2.45 11.00
N VAL A 153 6.01 -2.22 11.43
CA VAL A 153 5.23 -3.20 12.21
C VAL A 153 4.82 -4.37 11.33
N ARG A 154 5.51 -5.48 11.48
CA ARG A 154 5.29 -6.71 10.71
C ARG A 154 4.17 -7.55 11.32
N PHE A 155 3.23 -8.03 10.51
CA PHE A 155 2.17 -8.94 10.94
C PHE A 155 1.95 -10.07 9.93
N GLY A 156 1.61 -11.26 10.42
CA GLY A 156 1.37 -12.43 9.58
C GLY A 156 2.57 -12.88 8.75
N LEU A 157 3.75 -12.40 9.05
CA LEU A 157 5.01 -12.74 8.41
C LEU A 157 5.88 -13.59 9.36
N PRO A 158 6.80 -14.39 8.83
CA PRO A 158 7.85 -15.03 9.64
C PRO A 158 8.64 -13.97 10.43
N ARG A 159 9.36 -14.41 11.46
CA ARG A 159 10.29 -13.54 12.20
C ARG A 159 11.20 -12.78 11.24
N SER A 160 11.58 -11.56 11.61
CA SER A 160 12.56 -10.77 10.84
C SER A 160 13.92 -11.50 10.81
N ALA A 161 14.82 -11.05 9.94
CA ALA A 161 16.18 -11.56 9.89
C ALA A 161 16.91 -11.36 11.22
N ASP A 162 16.58 -10.28 11.95
CA ASP A 162 17.12 -9.93 13.27
C ASP A 162 16.43 -10.68 14.43
N GLY A 163 15.49 -11.59 14.12
CA GLY A 163 14.80 -12.44 15.09
C GLY A 163 13.62 -11.78 15.81
N GLU A 164 13.26 -10.54 15.50
CA GLU A 164 12.11 -9.87 16.09
C GLU A 164 10.79 -10.57 15.74
N PRO A 165 9.92 -10.84 16.74
CA PRO A 165 8.63 -11.43 16.49
C PRO A 165 7.70 -10.41 15.83
N GLY A 166 7.10 -10.77 14.69
CA GLY A 166 5.98 -10.02 14.14
C GLY A 166 4.69 -10.29 14.90
N LEU A 167 3.70 -9.41 14.69
CA LEU A 167 2.35 -9.62 15.17
C LEU A 167 1.71 -10.82 14.44
N GLU A 168 0.66 -11.38 15.04
CA GLU A 168 -0.13 -12.40 14.37
C GLU A 168 -0.77 -11.88 13.08
N ALA A 169 -1.13 -12.80 12.17
CA ALA A 169 -1.88 -12.45 10.98
C ALA A 169 -3.21 -11.79 11.35
N ALA A 170 -3.54 -10.67 10.71
CA ALA A 170 -4.89 -10.13 10.78
C ALA A 170 -5.88 -11.14 10.19
N GLN A 171 -7.07 -11.24 10.76
CA GLN A 171 -8.09 -12.19 10.33
C GLN A 171 -9.43 -11.49 10.15
N ARG A 172 -10.17 -11.90 9.13
CA ARG A 172 -11.52 -11.41 8.89
C ARG A 172 -12.37 -12.55 8.35
N GLU A 173 -13.54 -12.74 8.95
CA GLU A 173 -14.57 -13.64 8.41
C GLU A 173 -15.29 -12.93 7.27
N ILE A 174 -15.28 -13.54 6.09
CA ILE A 174 -15.92 -13.01 4.89
C ILE A 174 -17.08 -13.93 4.51
N THR A 175 -18.28 -13.38 4.48
CA THR A 175 -19.50 -14.13 4.14
C THR A 175 -19.37 -14.82 2.79
N GLY A 176 -19.65 -16.13 2.76
CA GLY A 176 -19.55 -16.95 1.56
C GLY A 176 -18.13 -17.37 1.14
N VAL A 177 -17.11 -16.93 1.87
CA VAL A 177 -15.70 -17.28 1.61
C VAL A 177 -15.08 -18.01 2.79
N GLY A 178 -15.36 -17.57 4.02
CA GLY A 178 -14.75 -18.04 5.26
C GLY A 178 -13.68 -17.09 5.79
N THR A 179 -12.89 -17.55 6.76
CA THR A 179 -11.85 -16.73 7.41
C THR A 179 -10.66 -16.52 6.49
N LEU A 180 -10.41 -15.29 6.12
CA LEU A 180 -9.19 -14.88 5.43
C LEU A 180 -8.15 -14.35 6.42
N ARG A 181 -6.89 -14.63 6.13
CA ARG A 181 -5.74 -14.19 6.93
C ARG A 181 -4.89 -13.24 6.09
N PHE A 182 -4.44 -12.15 6.71
CA PHE A 182 -3.67 -11.11 6.05
C PHE A 182 -2.31 -10.92 6.69
N ARG A 183 -1.35 -10.54 5.88
CA ARG A 183 0.02 -10.21 6.27
C ARG A 183 0.45 -8.89 5.65
N GLY A 184 1.34 -8.20 6.32
CA GLY A 184 1.88 -6.94 5.81
C GLY A 184 2.90 -6.34 6.74
N VAL A 185 3.28 -5.12 6.41
CA VAL A 185 4.12 -4.26 7.23
C VAL A 185 3.46 -2.90 7.23
N ALA A 186 3.19 -2.34 8.40
CA ALA A 186 2.73 -0.96 8.55
C ALA A 186 3.96 -0.08 8.85
N ASP A 187 4.14 0.98 8.08
CA ASP A 187 5.38 1.76 8.12
C ASP A 187 5.58 2.44 9.48
N ARG A 188 4.51 3.01 10.06
CA ARG A 188 4.56 3.69 11.35
C ARG A 188 3.24 3.59 12.11
N VAL A 189 3.34 3.46 13.42
CA VAL A 189 2.21 3.53 14.36
C VAL A 189 2.54 4.55 15.44
N ASP A 190 1.70 5.56 15.58
CA ASP A 190 1.79 6.57 16.61
C ASP A 190 0.73 6.33 17.67
N LEU A 191 1.04 6.66 18.93
CA LEU A 191 0.09 6.59 20.02
C LEU A 191 -0.13 7.99 20.64
N ASP A 192 -1.34 8.23 21.13
CA ASP A 192 -1.59 9.36 22.00
C ASP A 192 -1.02 9.11 23.41
N LEU A 193 -0.90 10.16 24.22
CA LEU A 193 -0.32 10.06 25.57
C LEU A 193 -1.11 9.14 26.50
N SER A 194 -2.39 8.93 26.26
CA SER A 194 -3.23 8.03 27.05
C SER A 194 -3.17 6.57 26.61
N GLY A 195 -2.64 6.31 25.41
CA GLY A 195 -2.62 4.99 24.78
C GLY A 195 -3.98 4.53 24.25
N ASN A 196 -4.97 5.43 24.18
CA ASN A 196 -6.33 5.12 23.72
C ASN A 196 -6.53 5.32 22.21
N LEU A 197 -5.64 6.05 21.56
CA LEU A 197 -5.63 6.27 20.12
C LEU A 197 -4.33 5.77 19.51
N ALA A 198 -4.44 4.91 18.50
CA ALA A 198 -3.35 4.51 17.62
C ALA A 198 -3.59 5.03 16.20
N LEU A 199 -2.64 5.80 15.67
CA LEU A 199 -2.65 6.29 14.30
C LEU A 199 -1.64 5.49 13.46
N VAL A 200 -2.15 4.69 12.52
CA VAL A 200 -1.34 3.91 11.59
C VAL A 200 -1.09 4.73 10.33
N LEU A 201 0.15 4.91 9.98
CA LEU A 201 0.58 5.69 8.81
C LEU A 201 1.30 4.78 7.82
N ASP A 202 0.88 4.85 6.55
CA ASP A 202 1.51 4.19 5.43
C ASP A 202 2.10 5.26 4.51
N TYR A 203 3.43 5.32 4.41
CA TYR A 203 4.14 6.34 3.68
C TYR A 203 3.99 6.20 2.16
N LYS A 204 3.88 7.33 1.49
CA LYS A 204 3.82 7.41 0.02
C LYS A 204 4.73 8.53 -0.49
N THR A 205 5.62 8.20 -1.42
CA THR A 205 6.53 9.18 -2.05
C THR A 205 5.99 9.73 -3.38
N GLY A 206 4.83 9.24 -3.83
CA GLY A 206 4.18 9.63 -5.07
C GLY A 206 3.22 10.81 -4.94
N SER A 207 2.34 10.99 -5.94
CA SER A 207 1.28 12.01 -5.94
C SER A 207 0.01 11.48 -5.26
N ALA A 208 -0.66 12.33 -4.47
CA ALA A 208 -1.95 12.04 -3.87
C ALA A 208 -3.12 11.99 -4.89
N SER A 209 -2.89 12.39 -6.14
CA SER A 209 -3.95 12.43 -7.18
C SER A 209 -4.58 11.07 -7.47
N SER A 210 -3.81 9.99 -7.39
CA SER A 210 -4.30 8.62 -7.61
C SER A 210 -5.08 8.03 -6.41
N TYR A 211 -5.23 8.79 -5.34
CA TYR A 211 -5.96 8.39 -4.13
C TYR A 211 -7.28 9.16 -3.95
N GLN A 212 -7.63 10.04 -4.89
CA GLN A 212 -8.84 10.88 -4.77
C GLN A 212 -10.12 10.06 -4.72
N ALA A 213 -10.16 8.87 -5.34
CA ALA A 213 -11.28 7.96 -5.28
C ALA A 213 -11.64 7.49 -3.85
N LEU A 214 -10.69 7.53 -2.91
CA LEU A 214 -10.93 7.18 -1.51
C LEU A 214 -11.87 8.15 -0.78
N LYS A 215 -12.19 9.31 -1.35
CA LYS A 215 -13.20 10.22 -0.82
C LYS A 215 -14.61 9.66 -0.95
N ASP A 216 -14.84 8.89 -2.03
CA ASP A 216 -16.14 8.36 -2.38
C ASP A 216 -16.24 6.87 -2.05
N ASP A 217 -15.14 6.12 -2.24
CA ASP A 217 -15.02 4.70 -1.89
C ASP A 217 -13.73 4.44 -1.10
N PRO A 218 -13.83 4.14 0.21
CA PRO A 218 -12.67 4.00 1.10
C PRO A 218 -11.73 2.83 0.74
N VAL A 219 -12.13 1.96 -0.18
CA VAL A 219 -11.31 0.86 -0.69
C VAL A 219 -11.01 0.96 -2.19
N ASP A 220 -11.48 2.02 -2.87
CA ASP A 220 -11.28 2.27 -4.31
C ASP A 220 -11.55 1.01 -5.16
N GLY A 221 -12.74 0.42 -5.03
CA GLY A 221 -13.07 -0.82 -5.73
C GLY A 221 -12.11 -1.99 -5.44
N GLY A 222 -11.55 -2.03 -4.25
CA GLY A 222 -10.57 -3.04 -3.82
C GLY A 222 -9.12 -2.78 -4.25
N LYS A 223 -8.83 -1.60 -4.80
CA LYS A 223 -7.46 -1.20 -5.19
C LYS A 223 -6.66 -0.57 -4.04
N ARG A 224 -7.30 -0.34 -2.89
CA ARG A 224 -6.71 0.27 -1.69
C ARG A 224 -7.18 -0.49 -0.45
N LEU A 225 -6.46 -1.55 -0.10
CA LEU A 225 -6.81 -2.45 1.01
C LEU A 225 -5.80 -2.40 2.16
N GLN A 226 -4.69 -1.66 2.01
CA GLN A 226 -3.64 -1.58 3.03
C GLN A 226 -4.21 -1.05 4.36
N LEU A 227 -4.84 0.12 4.35
CA LEU A 227 -5.32 0.76 5.58
C LEU A 227 -6.32 -0.11 6.36
N PRO A 228 -7.41 -0.66 5.77
CA PRO A 228 -8.31 -1.55 6.50
C PRO A 228 -7.60 -2.80 7.07
N ILE A 229 -6.66 -3.38 6.33
CA ILE A 229 -5.91 -4.56 6.78
C ILE A 229 -4.96 -4.19 7.93
N TYR A 230 -4.34 -3.01 7.90
CA TYR A 230 -3.46 -2.54 8.97
C TYR A 230 -4.24 -2.22 10.25
N THR A 231 -5.42 -1.58 10.12
CA THR A 231 -6.30 -1.38 11.29
C THR A 231 -6.72 -2.69 11.93
N LEU A 232 -7.08 -3.72 11.13
CA LEU A 232 -7.40 -5.05 11.66
C LEU A 232 -6.23 -5.69 12.42
N ALA A 233 -5.00 -5.56 11.88
CA ALA A 233 -3.81 -6.14 12.49
C ALA A 233 -3.49 -5.48 13.83
N LEU A 234 -3.52 -4.15 13.87
CA LEU A 234 -3.19 -3.37 15.05
C LEU A 234 -4.30 -3.45 16.11
N GLN A 235 -5.59 -3.41 15.71
CA GLN A 235 -6.71 -3.57 16.64
C GLN A 235 -6.61 -4.88 17.42
N LYS A 236 -6.26 -5.98 16.74
CA LYS A 236 -6.06 -7.28 17.39
C LYS A 236 -4.90 -7.27 18.39
N SER A 237 -3.84 -6.52 18.12
CA SER A 237 -2.65 -6.46 18.96
C SER A 237 -2.79 -5.51 20.14
N LEU A 238 -3.43 -4.36 19.94
CA LEU A 238 -3.57 -3.31 20.94
C LEU A 238 -4.77 -3.51 21.86
N GLY A 239 -5.76 -4.34 21.45
CA GLY A 239 -6.98 -4.57 22.21
C GLY A 239 -8.15 -3.70 21.75
N GLU A 240 -9.37 -4.05 22.20
CA GLU A 240 -10.61 -3.40 21.78
C GLU A 240 -10.80 -1.99 22.39
N GLU A 241 -10.12 -1.68 23.49
CA GLU A 241 -10.18 -0.38 24.17
C GLU A 241 -9.45 0.73 23.39
N VAL A 242 -8.52 0.36 22.50
CA VAL A 242 -7.74 1.32 21.69
C VAL A 242 -8.45 1.62 20.39
N THR A 243 -8.71 2.90 20.12
CA THR A 243 -9.21 3.32 18.81
C THR A 243 -8.08 3.30 17.80
N VAL A 244 -8.16 2.46 16.77
CA VAL A 244 -7.16 2.37 15.72
C VAL A 244 -7.64 3.08 14.46
N ARG A 245 -6.91 4.10 14.03
CA ARG A 245 -7.14 4.88 12.80
C ARG A 245 -5.98 4.69 11.85
N ALA A 246 -6.23 4.76 10.54
CA ALA A 246 -5.19 4.62 9.53
C ALA A 246 -5.31 5.64 8.41
N ALA A 247 -4.16 6.07 7.89
CA ALA A 247 -4.09 6.98 6.74
C ALA A 247 -2.84 6.69 5.89
N TYR A 248 -2.93 6.98 4.59
CA TYR A 248 -1.76 7.18 3.75
C TYR A 248 -1.17 8.55 4.04
N TRP A 249 0.14 8.62 4.21
CA TRP A 249 0.84 9.88 4.39
C TRP A 249 1.86 10.10 3.28
N PHE A 250 1.67 11.16 2.52
CA PHE A 250 2.52 11.51 1.39
C PHE A 250 3.72 12.32 1.89
N VAL A 251 4.87 11.70 2.01
CA VAL A 251 6.08 12.26 2.62
C VAL A 251 7.01 12.93 1.59
N SER A 252 6.45 13.66 0.63
CA SER A 252 7.21 14.37 -0.41
C SER A 252 6.49 15.62 -0.91
N ALA A 253 7.22 16.56 -1.49
CA ALA A 253 6.66 17.74 -2.14
C ALA A 253 5.67 17.39 -3.25
N ARG A 254 5.91 16.30 -3.98
CA ARG A 254 5.00 15.78 -5.01
C ARG A 254 3.64 15.39 -4.44
N GLY A 255 3.61 14.85 -3.25
CA GLY A 255 2.40 14.49 -2.50
C GLY A 255 1.89 15.60 -1.59
N ARG A 256 2.60 16.74 -1.50
CA ARG A 256 2.28 17.91 -0.67
C ARG A 256 2.18 17.60 0.83
N TYR A 257 2.88 16.59 1.30
CA TYR A 257 2.82 16.12 2.70
C TYR A 257 1.39 15.82 3.18
N ALA A 258 0.49 15.53 2.25
CA ALA A 258 -0.92 15.33 2.53
C ALA A 258 -1.19 14.00 3.21
N ILE A 259 -2.14 14.00 4.15
CA ILE A 259 -2.73 12.78 4.72
C ILE A 259 -3.97 12.42 3.91
N PHE A 260 -4.15 11.15 3.62
CA PHE A 260 -5.28 10.68 2.85
C PHE A 260 -5.84 9.33 3.38
N PRO A 261 -7.13 9.22 3.72
CA PRO A 261 -8.13 10.31 3.73
C PRO A 261 -7.74 11.42 4.74
N PRO A 262 -8.25 12.66 4.56
CA PRO A 262 -7.95 13.78 5.47
C PRO A 262 -8.30 13.52 6.94
N GLU A 263 -9.38 12.76 7.17
CA GLU A 263 -9.69 12.15 8.45
C GLU A 263 -9.30 10.67 8.38
N PRO A 264 -8.35 10.22 9.21
CA PRO A 264 -7.90 8.84 9.24
C PRO A 264 -9.06 7.87 9.48
N MET A 265 -9.10 6.79 8.69
CA MET A 265 -10.21 5.84 8.70
C MET A 265 -10.16 4.88 9.88
N GLU A 266 -11.34 4.51 10.37
CA GLU A 266 -11.55 3.41 11.30
C GLU A 266 -12.14 2.20 10.57
N MET A 267 -11.80 0.98 10.99
CA MET A 267 -12.32 -0.24 10.35
C MET A 267 -13.84 -0.31 10.40
N ALA A 268 -14.48 0.16 11.48
CA ALA A 268 -15.93 0.15 11.63
C ALA A 268 -16.65 0.94 10.51
N GLN A 269 -16.04 2.04 10.04
CA GLN A 269 -16.61 2.90 9.01
C GLN A 269 -16.53 2.29 7.61
N VAL A 270 -15.60 1.37 7.38
CA VAL A 270 -15.28 0.83 6.05
C VAL A 270 -15.53 -0.68 5.92
N ALA A 271 -15.96 -1.33 7.01
CA ALA A 271 -16.05 -2.79 7.13
C ALA A 271 -16.89 -3.42 6.01
N GLU A 272 -18.07 -2.88 5.72
CA GLU A 272 -18.97 -3.43 4.69
C GLU A 272 -18.33 -3.35 3.29
N ARG A 273 -17.74 -2.19 2.96
CA ARG A 273 -17.05 -1.99 1.67
C ARG A 273 -15.83 -2.90 1.55
N PHE A 274 -15.05 -3.02 2.62
CA PHE A 274 -13.91 -3.92 2.69
C PHE A 274 -14.33 -5.38 2.51
N ASP A 275 -15.33 -5.85 3.24
CA ASP A 275 -15.81 -7.24 3.19
C ASP A 275 -16.35 -7.56 1.79
N ARG A 276 -17.11 -6.66 1.16
CA ARG A 276 -17.59 -6.80 -0.22
C ARG A 276 -16.42 -6.88 -1.21
N ALA A 277 -15.45 -5.97 -1.11
CA ALA A 277 -14.30 -5.95 -2.01
C ALA A 277 -13.46 -7.22 -1.89
N VAL A 278 -13.08 -7.60 -0.68
CA VAL A 278 -12.25 -8.77 -0.42
C VAL A 278 -13.01 -10.06 -0.76
N GLY A 279 -14.32 -10.13 -0.49
CA GLY A 279 -15.18 -11.24 -0.86
C GLY A 279 -15.24 -11.44 -2.38
N THR A 280 -15.46 -10.38 -3.14
CA THR A 280 -15.45 -10.41 -4.61
C THR A 280 -14.11 -10.87 -5.17
N ILE A 281 -13.01 -10.33 -4.64
CA ILE A 281 -11.65 -10.70 -5.05
C ILE A 281 -11.40 -12.19 -4.76
N ALA A 282 -11.72 -12.65 -3.55
CA ALA A 282 -11.49 -14.03 -3.13
C ALA A 282 -12.33 -15.01 -3.96
N GLN A 283 -13.60 -14.71 -4.20
CA GLN A 283 -14.46 -15.54 -5.06
C GLN A 283 -13.94 -15.55 -6.50
N GLY A 284 -13.57 -14.41 -7.07
CA GLY A 284 -13.01 -14.36 -8.41
C GLY A 284 -11.73 -15.19 -8.57
N ILE A 285 -10.85 -15.16 -7.57
CA ILE A 285 -9.66 -16.03 -7.54
C ILE A 285 -10.07 -17.50 -7.44
N ALA A 286 -11.01 -17.86 -6.56
CA ALA A 286 -11.50 -19.22 -6.37
C ALA A 286 -12.21 -19.78 -7.62
N GLU A 287 -12.89 -18.94 -8.38
CA GLU A 287 -13.55 -19.28 -9.62
C GLU A 287 -12.62 -19.25 -10.83
N GLY A 288 -11.39 -18.76 -10.67
CA GLY A 288 -10.40 -18.66 -11.75
C GLY A 288 -10.70 -17.52 -12.75
N VAL A 289 -11.31 -16.46 -12.27
CA VAL A 289 -11.69 -15.30 -13.09
C VAL A 289 -10.49 -14.35 -13.19
N PHE A 290 -9.83 -14.34 -14.35
CA PHE A 290 -8.61 -13.54 -14.58
C PHE A 290 -8.67 -12.77 -15.91
N PRO A 291 -9.66 -11.89 -16.12
CA PRO A 291 -9.72 -11.06 -17.32
C PRO A 291 -8.61 -10.01 -17.33
N ALA A 292 -8.12 -9.66 -18.53
CA ALA A 292 -7.25 -8.52 -18.70
C ALA A 292 -8.11 -7.24 -18.75
N ASN A 293 -8.03 -6.43 -17.71
CA ASN A 293 -8.69 -5.13 -17.64
C ASN A 293 -7.66 -4.02 -17.93
N PRO A 294 -7.75 -3.33 -19.08
CA PRO A 294 -6.81 -2.25 -19.41
C PRO A 294 -7.06 -0.96 -18.60
N GLY A 295 -8.25 -0.82 -17.98
CA GLY A 295 -8.70 0.44 -17.40
C GLY A 295 -9.17 1.44 -18.46
N SER A 296 -9.23 2.71 -18.10
CA SER A 296 -9.61 3.81 -19.00
C SER A 296 -8.45 4.20 -19.92
N GLU A 297 -8.79 4.75 -21.09
CA GLU A 297 -7.81 5.34 -22.00
C GLU A 297 -7.19 6.60 -21.38
N VAL A 298 -5.86 6.69 -21.44
CA VAL A 298 -5.08 7.83 -20.96
C VAL A 298 -4.01 8.19 -21.98
N ARG A 299 -3.39 9.38 -21.84
CA ARG A 299 -2.30 9.77 -22.72
C ARG A 299 -1.17 8.73 -22.71
N GLY A 300 -0.95 8.08 -23.83
CA GLY A 300 0.10 7.07 -23.98
C GLY A 300 -0.34 5.62 -23.71
N GLY A 301 -1.62 5.34 -23.53
CA GLY A 301 -2.13 3.97 -23.40
C GLY A 301 -3.37 3.82 -22.51
N PHE A 302 -3.32 2.90 -21.57
CA PHE A 302 -4.43 2.60 -20.66
C PHE A 302 -3.94 2.68 -19.22
N SER A 303 -4.80 3.17 -18.33
CA SER A 303 -4.47 3.46 -16.92
C SER A 303 -3.86 2.27 -16.14
N ASN A 304 -4.33 1.07 -16.39
CA ASN A 304 -3.83 -0.14 -15.73
C ASN A 304 -2.59 -0.75 -16.44
N CYS A 305 -2.19 -0.20 -17.59
CA CYS A 305 -1.15 -0.77 -18.45
C CYS A 305 0.14 0.06 -18.51
N CYS A 306 0.08 1.37 -18.24
CA CYS A 306 1.23 2.28 -18.35
C CYS A 306 2.45 1.84 -17.53
N TYR A 307 2.21 1.24 -16.36
CA TYR A 307 3.26 0.75 -15.45
C TYR A 307 3.11 -0.74 -15.17
N CYS A 308 2.63 -1.50 -16.16
CA CYS A 308 2.45 -2.94 -16.01
C CYS A 308 3.65 -3.68 -16.59
N ASP A 309 4.34 -4.46 -15.78
CA ASP A 309 5.48 -5.28 -16.17
C ASP A 309 5.17 -6.26 -17.30
N PHE A 310 3.89 -6.61 -17.46
CA PHE A 310 3.39 -7.55 -18.47
C PHE A 310 2.75 -6.87 -19.68
N ASN A 311 2.96 -5.56 -19.83
CA ASN A 311 2.32 -4.78 -20.91
C ASN A 311 2.54 -5.36 -22.31
N THR A 312 3.72 -5.90 -22.58
CA THR A 312 4.10 -6.53 -23.85
C THR A 312 3.47 -7.89 -24.10
N LEU A 313 2.98 -8.57 -23.04
CA LEU A 313 2.30 -9.86 -23.17
C LEU A 313 0.81 -9.74 -23.51
N CYS A 314 0.25 -8.55 -23.36
CA CYS A 314 -1.15 -8.30 -23.66
C CYS A 314 -1.37 -7.98 -25.15
N PRO A 315 -2.55 -8.31 -25.74
CA PRO A 315 -2.89 -7.94 -27.11
C PRO A 315 -2.82 -6.43 -27.33
N SER A 316 -2.47 -5.99 -28.54
CA SER A 316 -2.42 -4.57 -28.90
C SER A 316 -3.78 -3.89 -28.83
N ARG A 317 -4.86 -4.61 -29.19
CA ARG A 317 -6.25 -4.10 -29.15
C ARG A 317 -6.98 -4.61 -27.91
N ARG A 318 -6.42 -4.34 -26.76
CA ARG A 318 -6.92 -4.83 -25.45
C ARG A 318 -8.25 -4.20 -25.04
N ASP A 319 -8.54 -3.01 -25.50
CA ASP A 319 -9.81 -2.30 -25.42
C ASP A 319 -10.97 -3.14 -25.97
N ILE A 320 -10.86 -3.55 -27.22
CA ILE A 320 -11.86 -4.38 -27.89
C ILE A 320 -12.01 -5.75 -27.22
N HIS A 321 -10.88 -6.33 -26.79
CA HIS A 321 -10.94 -7.60 -26.08
C HIS A 321 -11.63 -7.45 -24.72
N TRP A 322 -11.45 -6.32 -24.06
CA TRP A 322 -12.09 -5.99 -22.80
C TRP A 322 -13.60 -5.77 -22.97
N GLU A 323 -14.01 -4.92 -23.92
CA GLU A 323 -15.41 -4.67 -24.24
C GLU A 323 -16.21 -5.96 -24.49
N ARG A 324 -15.65 -6.88 -25.27
CA ARG A 324 -16.29 -8.18 -25.54
C ARG A 324 -16.46 -9.04 -24.29
N LYS A 325 -15.57 -8.90 -23.29
CA LYS A 325 -15.62 -9.69 -22.06
C LYS A 325 -16.57 -9.11 -21.03
N GLN A 326 -16.84 -7.82 -21.06
CA GLN A 326 -17.73 -7.17 -20.07
C GLN A 326 -19.14 -7.74 -20.05
N ALA A 327 -19.62 -8.32 -21.16
CA ALA A 327 -20.91 -8.99 -21.22
C ALA A 327 -20.93 -10.39 -20.57
N ASP A 328 -19.77 -10.94 -20.12
CA ASP A 328 -19.72 -12.24 -19.49
C ASP A 328 -20.31 -12.18 -18.07
N PRO A 329 -21.35 -12.99 -17.75
CA PRO A 329 -22.00 -12.94 -16.42
C PRO A 329 -21.03 -13.19 -15.25
N ARG A 330 -19.93 -13.90 -15.46
CA ARG A 330 -18.90 -14.18 -14.44
C ARG A 330 -18.15 -12.92 -14.02
N LEU A 331 -18.18 -11.84 -14.83
CA LEU A 331 -17.54 -10.56 -14.52
C LEU A 331 -18.48 -9.60 -13.80
N ARG A 332 -19.75 -9.91 -13.60
CA ARG A 332 -20.73 -8.99 -13.02
C ARG A 332 -20.25 -8.43 -11.67
N ALA A 333 -19.85 -9.29 -10.73
CA ALA A 333 -19.38 -8.86 -9.42
C ALA A 333 -18.10 -7.99 -9.50
N TYR A 334 -17.16 -8.34 -10.40
CA TYR A 334 -15.95 -7.56 -10.65
C TYR A 334 -16.28 -6.18 -11.23
N LEU A 335 -17.18 -6.10 -12.20
CA LEU A 335 -17.59 -4.84 -12.82
C LEU A 335 -18.34 -3.94 -11.82
N GLN A 336 -19.22 -4.52 -10.99
CA GLN A 336 -19.89 -3.80 -9.92
C GLN A 336 -18.88 -3.24 -8.89
N LEU A 337 -17.85 -4.01 -8.55
CA LEU A 337 -16.79 -3.55 -7.64
C LEU A 337 -16.03 -2.34 -8.22
N GLN A 338 -15.88 -2.25 -9.54
CA GLN A 338 -15.18 -1.17 -10.22
C GLN A 338 -16.06 0.05 -10.55
N SER A 339 -17.38 -0.06 -10.44
CA SER A 339 -18.31 1.05 -10.71
C SER A 339 -18.48 1.93 -9.47
N ALA A 340 -18.50 3.26 -9.67
CA ALA A 340 -18.76 4.23 -8.60
C ALA A 340 -20.18 4.08 -8.00
N GLU A 341 -21.13 3.46 -8.73
CA GLU A 341 -22.50 3.19 -8.26
C GLU A 341 -22.55 2.19 -7.10
N ALA A 342 -21.55 1.33 -6.95
CA ALA A 342 -21.41 0.49 -5.77
C ALA A 342 -21.15 1.30 -4.47
N ALA A 343 -20.81 2.57 -4.59
CA ALA A 343 -20.61 3.48 -3.47
C ALA A 343 -21.93 4.00 -2.86
N GLN A 344 -23.07 3.95 -3.58
CA GLN A 344 -24.34 4.59 -3.18
C GLN A 344 -25.50 3.61 -2.94
N GLY A 345 -25.32 2.32 -3.09
CA GLY A 345 -26.40 1.35 -2.97
C GLY A 345 -26.37 0.58 -1.66
N ASP A 346 -27.25 0.86 -0.78
CA ASP A 346 -28.36 0.13 -0.13
C ASP A 346 -28.83 0.88 1.11
N GLY A 347 -29.29 2.09 0.88
CA GLY A 347 -29.98 2.90 1.90
C GLY A 347 -31.48 3.06 1.61
N GLU A 348 -32.12 2.07 0.93
CA GLU A 348 -33.57 2.02 0.80
C GLU A 348 -34.00 0.55 0.61
N GLU A 349 -34.33 -0.10 1.74
CA GLU A 349 -35.48 -0.96 1.90
C GLU A 349 -35.77 -1.18 3.40
#